data_dfa4f994b0080e82b1076d3037c1031a
#
_entry.id   dfa4f994b0080e82b1076d3037c1031a
#
_cell.length_a   1.000
_cell.length_b   1.000
_cell.length_c   1.000
_cell.angle_alpha   90.00
_cell.angle_beta   90.00
_cell.angle_gamma   90.00
#
_symmetry.space_group_name_H-M   'P 1'
#
loop_
_entity.id
_entity.type
_entity.pdbx_description
1 polymer ?
#
loop_
_entity_poly.entity_id
_entity_poly.type
_entity_poly.pdbx_seq_one_letter_code
_entity_poly.pdbx_strand_id
1 'polypeptide(L)'
;MSVTRRVVMTIATLAAARPAAAQTQGKVMTTETGLKFIDTTVGTGASPQKGQTCVMHYTGWLSEGGEKGRKFDSSVDRGSPFEFPIGMKRVIAGWDEGVATMKVGGKRTLIIPPQLGYGERGAGGVIPPNATLIFDVELLAIK
;
A
#
# COMPACT_ATOMS: atom_id res chain seq x y z
N MET A 1 -9.58 -35.47 -22.39
CA MET A 1 -9.64 -34.98 -22.23
C MET A 1 -9.39 -34.13 -22.07
N SER A 2 -9.45 -34.21 -21.94
CA SER A 2 -9.41 -33.51 -21.74
C SER A 2 -8.83 -32.69 -21.48
N VAL A 3 -8.61 -32.73 -21.36
CA VAL A 3 -8.25 -32.08 -21.09
C VAL A 3 -7.67 -31.25 -21.35
N THR A 4 -7.74 -31.55 -21.61
CA THR A 4 -7.31 -30.87 -21.77
C THR A 4 -7.07 -30.01 -21.84
N ARG A 5 -7.25 -30.13 -21.80
CA ARG A 5 -7.28 -29.38 -21.76
C ARG A 5 -6.85 -28.47 -21.77
N ARG A 6 -6.79 -28.66 -21.65
CA ARG A 6 -6.66 -27.89 -21.42
C ARG A 6 -6.20 -26.94 -21.50
N VAL A 7 -6.30 -27.15 -21.61
CA VAL A 7 -6.13 -26.24 -21.61
C VAL A 7 -5.72 -25.36 -21.33
N VAL A 8 -6.08 -25.68 -21.34
CA VAL A 8 -6.07 -24.72 -20.76
C VAL A 8 -5.00 -24.01 -20.57
N MET A 9 -4.32 -24.33 -20.54
CA MET A 9 -3.17 -23.83 -20.28
C MET A 9 -2.69 -22.82 -21.15
N THR A 10 -3.14 -22.78 -22.16
CA THR A 10 -2.94 -21.67 -22.99
C THR A 10 -3.02 -20.40 -22.27
N ILE A 11 -3.69 -20.46 -21.25
CA ILE A 11 -3.85 -19.33 -20.40
C ILE A 11 -2.55 -18.86 -19.84
N ALA A 12 -1.66 -19.76 -19.60
CA ALA A 12 -0.37 -19.42 -19.10
C ALA A 12 0.39 -18.51 -20.06
N THR A 13 0.15 -18.70 -21.31
CA THR A 13 0.79 -17.87 -22.30
C THR A 13 0.39 -16.42 -22.17
N LEU A 14 -0.86 -16.21 -21.87
CA LEU A 14 -1.32 -14.85 -21.63
C LEU A 14 -0.62 -14.24 -20.46
N ALA A 15 -0.38 -15.01 -19.44
CA ALA A 15 0.30 -14.49 -18.27
C ALA A 15 1.70 -14.01 -18.62
N ALA A 16 2.36 -14.67 -19.54
CA ALA A 16 3.70 -14.30 -19.94
C ALA A 16 3.74 -12.93 -20.61
N ALA A 17 2.63 -12.52 -21.18
CA ALA A 17 2.57 -11.23 -21.85
C ALA A 17 2.33 -10.07 -20.89
N ARG A 18 2.10 -10.36 -19.63
CA ARG A 18 1.78 -9.31 -18.68
C ARG A 18 3.01 -8.53 -18.25
N PRO A 19 2.86 -7.24 -17.94
CA PRO A 19 3.94 -6.47 -17.35
C PRO A 19 4.35 -7.08 -16.01
N ALA A 20 5.61 -6.93 -15.66
CA ALA A 20 6.11 -7.46 -14.41
C ALA A 20 5.34 -6.93 -13.20
N ALA A 21 4.90 -5.67 -13.25
CA ALA A 21 4.16 -5.07 -12.14
C ALA A 21 2.85 -5.81 -11.87
N ALA A 22 2.19 -6.31 -12.91
CA ALA A 22 0.95 -7.04 -12.73
C ALA A 22 1.16 -8.37 -12.04
N GLN A 23 2.38 -8.93 -12.13
CA GLN A 23 2.68 -10.22 -11.51
C GLN A 23 2.78 -10.14 -10.00
N THR A 24 2.96 -8.94 -9.44
CA THR A 24 3.04 -8.76 -7.99
C THR A 24 1.69 -8.46 -7.36
N GLN A 25 0.65 -8.30 -8.18
CA GLN A 25 -0.68 -7.97 -7.68
C GLN A 25 -1.20 -9.11 -6.81
N GLY A 26 -1.62 -8.77 -5.59
CA GLY A 26 -2.15 -9.73 -4.64
C GLY A 26 -1.11 -10.48 -3.82
N LYS A 27 0.17 -10.30 -4.12
CA LYS A 27 1.23 -10.95 -3.35
C LYS A 27 1.73 -10.04 -2.24
N VAL A 28 2.08 -10.63 -1.10
CA VAL A 28 2.71 -9.89 -0.01
C VAL A 28 4.17 -9.69 -0.35
N MET A 29 4.59 -8.45 -0.45
CA MET A 29 5.98 -8.07 -0.69
C MET A 29 6.56 -7.54 0.60
N THR A 30 7.83 -7.84 0.87
CA THR A 30 8.49 -7.36 2.08
C THR A 30 9.76 -6.63 1.68
N THR A 31 9.93 -5.43 2.23
CA THR A 31 11.14 -4.63 1.95
C THR A 31 12.20 -4.91 3.00
N GLU A 32 13.40 -4.38 2.76
CA GLU A 32 14.51 -4.57 3.68
C GLU A 32 14.26 -3.94 5.05
N THR A 33 13.43 -2.92 5.11
CA THR A 33 13.10 -2.24 6.36
C THR A 33 12.05 -2.95 7.18
N GLY A 34 11.43 -3.98 6.60
CA GLY A 34 10.37 -4.73 7.27
C GLY A 34 8.97 -4.30 6.88
N LEU A 35 8.85 -3.33 5.99
CA LEU A 35 7.54 -2.93 5.47
C LEU A 35 6.99 -4.05 4.60
N LYS A 36 5.73 -4.38 4.78
CA LYS A 36 5.04 -5.32 3.91
C LYS A 36 3.96 -4.58 3.15
N PHE A 37 3.73 -5.00 1.92
CA PHE A 37 2.67 -4.39 1.15
C PHE A 37 2.09 -5.38 0.13
N ILE A 38 0.85 -5.10 -0.25
CA ILE A 38 0.12 -5.90 -1.22
C ILE A 38 -0.45 -4.92 -2.25
N ASP A 39 -0.09 -5.09 -3.52
CA ASP A 39 -0.70 -4.30 -4.59
C ASP A 39 -2.03 -4.93 -4.95
N THR A 40 -3.12 -4.25 -4.61
CA THR A 40 -4.46 -4.71 -4.98
C THR A 40 -4.84 -4.21 -6.37
N THR A 41 -4.27 -3.09 -6.78
CA THR A 41 -4.38 -2.60 -8.15
C THR A 41 -3.07 -1.91 -8.48
N VAL A 42 -2.43 -2.31 -9.56
CA VAL A 42 -1.22 -1.64 -10.01
C VAL A 42 -1.62 -0.50 -10.92
N GLY A 43 -1.20 0.72 -10.56
CA GLY A 43 -1.52 1.89 -11.36
C GLY A 43 -0.77 1.91 -12.67
N THR A 44 -1.21 2.78 -13.56
CA THR A 44 -0.61 2.91 -14.89
C THR A 44 0.08 4.26 -15.07
N GLY A 45 -0.05 5.17 -14.12
CA GLY A 45 0.57 6.48 -14.20
C GLY A 45 2.00 6.48 -13.72
N ALA A 46 2.53 7.66 -13.48
CA ALA A 46 3.90 7.82 -13.01
C ALA A 46 4.01 7.49 -11.53
N SER A 47 5.23 7.17 -11.10
CA SER A 47 5.56 7.06 -9.69
C SER A 47 6.06 8.40 -9.19
N PRO A 48 5.82 8.73 -7.92
CA PRO A 48 6.26 10.03 -7.40
C PRO A 48 7.76 10.05 -7.20
N GLN A 49 8.34 11.24 -7.35
CA GLN A 49 9.74 11.48 -7.04
C GLN A 49 9.83 12.27 -5.75
N LYS A 50 10.93 12.10 -5.04
CA LYS A 50 11.13 12.77 -3.77
C LYS A 50 10.81 14.26 -3.85
N GLY A 51 10.00 14.73 -2.93
CA GLY A 51 9.61 16.13 -2.86
C GLY A 51 8.33 16.46 -3.61
N GLN A 52 7.86 15.57 -4.48
CA GLN A 52 6.59 15.81 -5.14
C GLN A 52 5.45 15.58 -4.16
N THR A 53 4.35 16.29 -4.38
CA THR A 53 3.17 16.15 -3.53
C THR A 53 2.31 15.00 -4.04
N CYS A 54 2.08 14.03 -3.16
CA CYS A 54 1.18 12.91 -3.45
C CYS A 54 -0.21 13.26 -2.94
N VAL A 55 -1.21 13.02 -3.79
CA VAL A 55 -2.62 13.18 -3.43
C VAL A 55 -3.18 11.78 -3.33
N MET A 56 -3.68 11.42 -2.15
CA MET A 56 -4.14 10.05 -1.96
C MET A 56 -5.31 9.96 -0.98
N HIS A 57 -6.06 8.88 -1.12
CA HIS A 57 -7.01 8.47 -0.10
C HIS A 57 -6.41 7.31 0.69
N TYR A 58 -6.76 7.24 1.96
CA TYR A 58 -6.30 6.15 2.81
C TYR A 58 -7.33 5.84 3.89
N THR A 59 -7.26 4.61 4.38
CA THR A 59 -7.96 4.18 5.58
C THR A 59 -6.98 3.35 6.39
N GLY A 60 -6.91 3.61 7.69
CA GLY A 60 -5.96 2.94 8.57
C GLY A 60 -6.66 2.17 9.68
N TRP A 61 -6.13 0.99 9.97
CA TRP A 61 -6.60 0.12 11.04
C TRP A 61 -5.44 -0.30 11.90
N LEU A 62 -5.72 -0.61 13.15
CA LEU A 62 -4.75 -1.32 13.99
C LEU A 62 -4.73 -2.77 13.54
N SER A 63 -3.53 -3.36 13.50
CA SER A 63 -3.41 -4.78 13.19
C SER A 63 -3.78 -5.57 14.45
N GLU A 64 -4.69 -6.50 14.29
CA GLU A 64 -5.09 -7.41 15.36
C GLU A 64 -4.93 -8.82 14.87
N GLY A 65 -3.86 -9.49 15.31
CA GLY A 65 -3.56 -10.83 14.84
C GLY A 65 -3.23 -10.90 13.36
N GLY A 66 -2.71 -9.82 12.81
CA GLY A 66 -2.38 -9.75 11.37
C GLY A 66 -3.53 -9.31 10.50
N GLU A 67 -4.69 -9.05 11.07
CA GLU A 67 -5.86 -8.64 10.32
C GLU A 67 -6.28 -7.22 10.71
N LYS A 68 -7.10 -6.60 9.88
CA LYS A 68 -7.61 -5.27 10.14
C LYS A 68 -8.49 -5.29 11.38
N GLY A 69 -8.05 -4.57 12.41
CA GLY A 69 -8.81 -4.42 13.62
C GLY A 69 -9.57 -3.11 13.63
N ARG A 70 -9.37 -2.31 14.69
CA ARG A 70 -10.11 -1.05 14.82
C ARG A 70 -9.62 -0.02 13.80
N LYS A 71 -10.55 0.58 13.07
CA LYS A 71 -10.25 1.68 12.16
C LYS A 71 -9.98 2.93 13.00
N PHE A 72 -8.88 3.62 12.72
CA PHE A 72 -8.54 4.81 13.49
C PHE A 72 -8.51 6.09 12.67
N ASP A 73 -8.47 6.01 11.36
CA ASP A 73 -8.45 7.21 10.53
C ASP A 73 -8.82 6.85 9.10
N SER A 74 -9.42 7.81 8.38
CA SER A 74 -9.78 7.61 6.98
C SER A 74 -10.02 8.95 6.30
N SER A 75 -9.28 9.21 5.23
CA SER A 75 -9.54 10.38 4.39
C SER A 75 -10.84 10.20 3.62
N VAL A 76 -11.20 8.97 3.31
CA VAL A 76 -12.45 8.67 2.62
C VAL A 76 -13.64 9.07 3.47
N ASP A 77 -13.58 8.74 4.77
CA ASP A 77 -14.66 9.11 5.69
C ASP A 77 -14.80 10.62 5.82
N ARG A 78 -13.68 11.35 5.73
CA ARG A 78 -13.72 12.81 5.78
C ARG A 78 -14.16 13.45 4.46
N GLY A 79 -14.16 12.66 3.38
CA GLY A 79 -14.56 13.16 2.08
C GLY A 79 -13.53 14.05 1.40
N SER A 80 -12.25 13.98 1.81
CA SER A 80 -11.21 14.85 1.27
C SER A 80 -9.90 14.10 1.20
N PRO A 81 -9.22 14.10 0.03
CA PRO A 81 -7.93 13.43 -0.09
C PRO A 81 -6.88 14.08 0.77
N PHE A 82 -5.88 13.30 1.13
CA PHE A 82 -4.74 13.76 1.90
C PHE A 82 -3.57 14.05 0.95
N GLU A 83 -2.86 15.14 1.19
CA GLU A 83 -1.71 15.52 0.38
C GLU A 83 -0.47 15.63 1.25
N PHE A 84 0.65 15.13 0.75
CA PHE A 84 1.91 15.25 1.47
C PHE A 84 3.09 15.16 0.49
N PRO A 85 4.23 15.83 0.83
CA PRO A 85 5.43 15.73 0.00
C PRO A 85 6.14 14.41 0.33
N ILE A 86 6.32 13.57 -0.69
CA ILE A 86 6.89 12.23 -0.49
C ILE A 86 8.38 12.32 -0.19
N GLY A 87 8.84 11.45 0.72
CA GLY A 87 10.27 11.33 1.02
C GLY A 87 10.84 12.44 1.87
N MET A 88 10.00 13.32 2.40
CA MET A 88 10.45 14.48 3.17
C MET A 88 10.23 14.32 4.68
N LYS A 89 9.92 13.11 5.11
CA LYS A 89 9.70 12.80 6.53
C LYS A 89 8.58 13.61 7.17
N ARG A 90 7.57 13.94 6.37
CA ARG A 90 6.38 14.65 6.85
C ARG A 90 5.30 13.69 7.30
N VAL A 91 5.46 12.41 6.99
CA VAL A 91 4.52 11.34 7.35
C VAL A 91 5.33 10.19 7.92
N ILE A 92 4.65 9.17 8.44
CA ILE A 92 5.37 8.01 8.97
C ILE A 92 6.21 7.36 7.88
N ALA A 93 7.33 6.76 8.30
CA ALA A 93 8.30 6.20 7.36
C ALA A 93 7.67 5.16 6.43
N GLY A 94 6.73 4.38 6.94
CA GLY A 94 6.05 3.38 6.12
C GLY A 94 5.31 3.98 4.94
N TRP A 95 4.80 5.20 5.05
CA TRP A 95 4.16 5.89 3.93
C TRP A 95 5.20 6.43 2.95
N ASP A 96 6.24 7.09 3.49
CA ASP A 96 7.29 7.62 2.60
C ASP A 96 7.92 6.51 1.77
N GLU A 97 8.08 5.34 2.34
CA GLU A 97 8.62 4.19 1.62
C GLU A 97 7.57 3.50 0.76
N GLY A 98 6.39 3.27 1.34
CA GLY A 98 5.37 2.44 0.68
C GLY A 98 4.68 3.13 -0.48
N VAL A 99 4.53 4.46 -0.44
CA VAL A 99 3.88 5.20 -1.52
C VAL A 99 4.86 5.53 -2.63
N ALA A 100 6.16 5.59 -2.31
CA ALA A 100 7.18 5.99 -3.28
C ALA A 100 7.26 5.06 -4.50
N THR A 101 6.90 3.79 -4.33
CA THR A 101 6.94 2.82 -5.43
C THR A 101 5.57 2.58 -6.06
N MET A 102 4.55 3.30 -5.61
CA MET A 102 3.23 3.21 -6.24
C MET A 102 3.20 4.02 -7.52
N LYS A 103 2.20 3.75 -8.34
CA LYS A 103 1.93 4.53 -9.54
C LYS A 103 0.56 5.15 -9.42
N VAL A 104 0.37 6.30 -10.04
CA VAL A 104 -0.93 6.96 -10.03
C VAL A 104 -1.99 5.99 -10.57
N GLY A 105 -3.10 5.91 -9.87
CA GLY A 105 -4.17 4.98 -10.17
C GLY A 105 -4.04 3.66 -9.41
N GLY A 106 -2.95 3.46 -8.67
CA GLY A 106 -2.72 2.23 -7.94
C GLY A 106 -3.38 2.22 -6.57
N LYS A 107 -3.65 1.03 -6.09
CA LYS A 107 -4.15 0.79 -4.73
C LYS A 107 -3.25 -0.24 -4.07
N ARG A 108 -2.88 0.03 -2.84
CA ARG A 108 -1.93 -0.81 -2.12
C ARG A 108 -2.34 -0.91 -0.66
N THR A 109 -2.19 -2.10 -0.10
CA THR A 109 -2.34 -2.29 1.34
C THR A 109 -0.94 -2.28 1.94
N LEU A 110 -0.74 -1.43 2.94
CA LEU A 110 0.54 -1.32 3.64
C LEU A 110 0.39 -1.94 5.02
N ILE A 111 1.32 -2.81 5.39
CA ILE A 111 1.39 -3.39 6.73
C ILE A 111 2.66 -2.83 7.33
N ILE A 112 2.50 -1.90 8.26
CA ILE A 112 3.58 -1.05 8.75
C ILE A 112 3.97 -1.47 10.15
N PRO A 113 5.18 -2.00 10.35
CA PRO A 113 5.61 -2.35 11.70
C PRO A 113 5.84 -1.09 12.53
N PRO A 114 5.87 -1.19 13.86
CA PRO A 114 5.95 -0.01 14.72
C PRO A 114 7.13 0.91 14.40
N GLN A 115 8.29 0.37 14.06
CA GLN A 115 9.47 1.19 13.77
C GLN A 115 9.31 2.06 12.52
N LEU A 116 8.37 1.73 11.66
CA LEU A 116 8.07 2.54 10.47
C LEU A 116 6.77 3.32 10.65
N GLY A 117 6.13 3.19 11.80
CA GLY A 117 4.91 3.91 12.14
C GLY A 117 5.14 4.83 13.32
N TYR A 118 4.38 4.63 14.39
CA TYR A 118 4.42 5.51 15.55
C TYR A 118 5.27 4.98 16.70
N GLY A 119 5.90 3.82 16.52
CA GLY A 119 6.89 3.31 17.43
C GLY A 119 6.38 3.03 18.85
N GLU A 120 7.27 3.23 19.81
CA GLU A 120 6.97 2.97 21.21
C GLU A 120 6.04 3.99 21.82
N ARG A 121 5.92 5.17 21.21
CA ARG A 121 5.06 6.21 21.75
C ARG A 121 3.60 6.03 21.40
N GLY A 122 3.33 5.43 20.24
CA GLY A 122 1.98 5.45 19.71
C GLY A 122 1.57 6.85 19.31
N ALA A 123 0.28 7.11 19.23
CA ALA A 123 -0.24 8.42 18.83
C ALA A 123 -1.54 8.71 19.55
N GLY A 124 -1.50 9.76 20.39
CA GLY A 124 -2.66 10.43 20.92
C GLY A 124 -3.78 9.56 21.50
N GLY A 125 -3.46 8.44 22.12
CA GLY A 125 -4.49 7.57 22.69
C GLY A 125 -5.27 6.75 21.67
N VAL A 126 -5.02 6.97 20.38
CA VAL A 126 -5.69 6.25 19.31
C VAL A 126 -4.84 5.06 18.85
N ILE A 127 -3.54 5.29 18.77
CA ILE A 127 -2.60 4.25 18.38
C ILE A 127 -1.76 3.89 19.59
N PRO A 128 -1.85 2.63 20.06
CA PRO A 128 -1.10 2.23 21.24
C PRO A 128 0.39 2.09 20.92
N PRO A 129 1.22 2.00 21.98
CA PRO A 129 2.65 1.74 21.78
C PRO A 129 2.89 0.45 21.03
N ASN A 130 3.90 0.45 20.19
CA ASN A 130 4.35 -0.73 19.45
C ASN A 130 3.27 -1.36 18.58
N ALA A 131 2.40 -0.53 17.99
CA ALA A 131 1.32 -1.02 17.16
C ALA A 131 1.78 -1.23 15.73
N THR A 132 1.40 -2.36 15.15
CA THR A 132 1.50 -2.59 13.72
C THR A 132 0.25 -2.03 13.08
N LEU A 133 0.40 -1.31 11.98
CA LEU A 133 -0.70 -0.61 11.34
C LEU A 133 -0.96 -1.21 9.97
N ILE A 134 -2.22 -1.20 9.57
CA ILE A 134 -2.61 -1.64 8.24
C ILE A 134 -3.32 -0.45 7.57
N PHE A 135 -2.84 -0.06 6.40
CA PHE A 135 -3.47 1.02 5.62
C PHE A 135 -3.83 0.52 4.24
N ASP A 136 -5.03 0.86 3.81
CA ASP A 136 -5.36 0.77 2.38
C ASP A 136 -5.15 2.16 1.82
N VAL A 137 -4.33 2.28 0.80
CA VAL A 137 -4.02 3.58 0.19
C VAL A 137 -4.28 3.53 -1.30
N GLU A 138 -4.72 4.66 -1.84
CA GLU A 138 -4.93 4.83 -3.27
C GLU A 138 -4.24 6.12 -3.69
N LEU A 139 -3.30 6.03 -4.63
CA LEU A 139 -2.59 7.20 -5.13
C LEU A 139 -3.40 7.79 -6.28
N LEU A 140 -3.96 8.98 -6.04
CA LEU A 140 -4.86 9.63 -6.98
C LEU A 140 -4.13 10.50 -7.99
N ALA A 141 -3.11 11.23 -7.53
CA ALA A 141 -2.41 12.18 -8.38
C ALA A 141 -1.09 12.57 -7.76
N ILE A 142 -0.23 13.17 -8.56
CA ILE A 142 1.05 13.74 -8.13
C ILE A 142 1.07 15.18 -8.63
N LYS A 143 1.45 16.11 -7.74
CA LYS A 143 1.57 17.51 -8.09
C LYS A 143 3.01 17.97 -8.14
#